data_cb314fd3f32f22c328e51a02292e9031
#
_entry.id   cb314fd3f32f22c328e51a02292e9031
#
_cell.length_a   1.000
_cell.length_b   1.000
_cell.length_c   1.000
_cell.angle_alpha   90.00
_cell.angle_beta   90.00
_cell.angle_gamma   90.00
#
_symmetry.space_group_name_H-M   'P 1'
#
loop_
_entity.id
_entity.type
_entity.pdbx_description
1 polymer ?
#
loop_
_entity_poly.entity_id
_entity_poly.type
_entity_poly.pdbx_seq_one_letter_code
_entity_poly.pdbx_strand_id
1 'polypeptide(L)'
;MKFENEAVQIVSDFLDASMAPDPVKAATYMSEDVRITFTGGRVMPTAKDITAFNAGRYRWVKKQLGQFDWTRHEDHTVVYSNGTLYGEWPDGSSFSGNRYLDRFEVRQGKITRMDVWNDSAEWILTPSIAKP
;
A
#
# COMPACT_ATOMS: atom_id res chain seq x y z
N MET A 1 -7.85 -12.21 7.74
CA MET A 1 -8.56 -11.52 8.84
C MET A 1 -9.89 -10.99 8.31
N LYS A 2 -10.93 -11.08 9.12
CA LYS A 2 -12.26 -10.67 8.72
C LYS A 2 -12.68 -9.38 9.44
N PHE A 3 -13.23 -8.43 8.69
CA PHE A 3 -13.71 -7.15 9.22
C PHE A 3 -15.20 -7.00 9.01
N GLU A 4 -15.86 -6.29 9.91
CA GLU A 4 -17.30 -6.01 9.78
C GLU A 4 -17.59 -5.03 8.65
N ASN A 5 -16.71 -4.03 8.47
CA ASN A 5 -16.87 -3.05 7.40
C ASN A 5 -16.41 -3.63 6.07
N GLU A 6 -17.29 -3.62 5.06
CA GLU A 6 -17.00 -4.17 3.74
C GLU A 6 -15.82 -3.47 3.06
N ALA A 7 -15.75 -2.14 3.14
CA ALA A 7 -14.68 -1.40 2.50
C ALA A 7 -13.32 -1.73 3.11
N VAL A 8 -13.26 -1.88 4.44
CA VAL A 8 -12.03 -2.30 5.14
C VAL A 8 -11.63 -3.70 4.69
N GLN A 9 -12.59 -4.62 4.55
CA GLN A 9 -12.30 -5.98 4.09
C GLN A 9 -11.71 -5.98 2.68
N ILE A 10 -12.27 -5.17 1.78
CA ILE A 10 -11.75 -5.05 0.40
C ILE A 10 -10.32 -4.54 0.42
N VAL A 11 -10.03 -3.51 1.21
CA VAL A 11 -8.68 -2.95 1.32
C VAL A 11 -7.71 -3.96 1.91
N SER A 12 -8.13 -4.68 2.97
CA SER A 12 -7.31 -5.72 3.58
C SER A 12 -6.97 -6.83 2.59
N ASP A 13 -7.95 -7.30 1.84
CA ASP A 13 -7.75 -8.34 0.82
C ASP A 13 -6.84 -7.84 -0.31
N PHE A 14 -7.00 -6.58 -0.72
CA PHE A 14 -6.11 -5.96 -1.69
C PHE A 14 -4.67 -5.94 -1.19
N LEU A 15 -4.46 -5.52 0.06
CA LEU A 15 -3.10 -5.45 0.63
C LEU A 15 -2.46 -6.83 0.73
N ASP A 16 -3.22 -7.86 1.10
CA ASP A 16 -2.70 -9.23 1.13
C ASP A 16 -2.23 -9.67 -0.26
N ALA A 17 -3.03 -9.41 -1.30
CA ALA A 17 -2.65 -9.73 -2.68
C ALA A 17 -1.43 -8.92 -3.14
N SER A 18 -1.38 -7.65 -2.76
CA SER A 18 -0.26 -6.76 -3.10
C SER A 18 1.05 -7.22 -2.47
N MET A 19 0.99 -7.73 -1.23
CA MET A 19 2.18 -8.20 -0.51
C MET A 19 2.67 -9.59 -0.95
N ALA A 20 1.81 -10.39 -1.59
CA ALA A 20 2.17 -11.75 -2.02
C ALA A 20 3.45 -11.81 -2.90
N PRO A 21 3.76 -10.95 -3.89
CA PRO A 21 2.87 -10.09 -4.66
C PRO A 21 2.10 -10.86 -5.73
N ASP A 22 0.84 -10.51 -5.88
CA ASP A 22 -0.03 -11.04 -6.91
C ASP A 22 -0.81 -9.87 -7.55
N PRO A 23 -0.18 -9.18 -8.52
CA PRO A 23 -0.78 -7.97 -9.08
C PRO A 23 -2.07 -8.24 -9.89
N VAL A 24 -2.22 -9.45 -10.44
CA VAL A 24 -3.44 -9.83 -11.15
C VAL A 24 -4.60 -9.90 -10.16
N LYS A 25 -4.41 -10.59 -9.04
CA LYS A 25 -5.41 -10.67 -7.98
C LYS A 25 -5.68 -9.30 -7.34
N ALA A 26 -4.62 -8.53 -7.07
CA ALA A 26 -4.74 -7.19 -6.50
C ALA A 26 -5.63 -6.30 -7.38
N ALA A 27 -5.45 -6.36 -8.70
CA ALA A 27 -6.23 -5.57 -9.64
C ALA A 27 -7.72 -5.90 -9.60
N THR A 28 -8.11 -7.10 -9.17
CA THR A 28 -9.53 -7.47 -9.09
C THR A 28 -10.30 -6.68 -8.04
N TYR A 29 -9.60 -6.09 -7.07
CA TYR A 29 -10.23 -5.26 -6.04
C TYR A 29 -10.36 -3.80 -6.47
N MET A 30 -9.80 -3.43 -7.62
CA MET A 30 -9.77 -2.06 -8.13
C MET A 30 -10.73 -1.87 -9.28
N SER A 31 -11.29 -0.66 -9.41
CA SER A 31 -12.07 -0.28 -10.58
C SER A 31 -11.15 -0.12 -11.80
N GLU A 32 -11.73 -0.21 -13.01
CA GLU A 32 -10.95 -0.05 -14.25
C GLU A 32 -10.31 1.32 -14.35
N ASP A 33 -10.96 2.35 -13.81
CA ASP A 33 -10.50 3.74 -13.85
C ASP A 33 -9.83 4.16 -12.54
N VAL A 34 -9.32 3.21 -11.76
CA VAL A 34 -8.67 3.50 -10.48
C VAL A 34 -7.55 4.54 -10.65
N ARG A 35 -7.48 5.44 -9.69
CA ARG A 35 -6.45 6.48 -9.65
C ARG A 35 -5.49 6.16 -8.51
N ILE A 36 -4.23 5.91 -8.85
CA ILE A 36 -3.20 5.54 -7.88
C ILE A 36 -2.11 6.60 -7.90
N THR A 37 -1.91 7.24 -6.75
CA THR A 37 -0.76 8.12 -6.54
C THR A 37 0.12 7.48 -5.49
N PHE A 38 1.29 7.05 -5.92
CA PHE A 38 2.22 6.33 -5.07
C PHE A 38 3.16 7.30 -4.38
N THR A 39 3.99 6.77 -3.48
CA THR A 39 4.92 7.57 -2.69
C THR A 39 5.76 8.51 -3.59
N GLY A 40 5.96 9.74 -3.13
CA GLY A 40 6.65 10.76 -3.91
C GLY A 40 5.79 11.40 -5.01
N GLY A 41 4.48 11.15 -5.03
CA GLY A 41 3.56 11.71 -6.03
C GLY A 41 3.56 11.00 -7.36
N ARG A 42 4.12 9.79 -7.44
CA ARG A 42 4.19 9.00 -8.69
C ARG A 42 2.82 8.49 -9.07
N VAL A 43 2.41 8.76 -10.30
CA VAL A 43 1.16 8.23 -10.85
C VAL A 43 1.40 6.81 -11.34
N MET A 44 0.61 5.86 -10.85
CA MET A 44 0.68 4.45 -11.24
C MET A 44 -0.61 4.07 -11.96
N PRO A 45 -0.55 3.70 -13.25
CA PRO A 45 -1.77 3.33 -13.97
C PRO A 45 -2.48 2.10 -13.43
N THR A 46 -1.71 1.10 -12.94
CA THR A 46 -2.29 -0.19 -12.52
C THR A 46 -1.56 -0.76 -11.31
N ALA A 47 -2.15 -1.80 -10.70
CA ALA A 47 -1.50 -2.56 -9.62
C ALA A 47 -0.17 -3.19 -10.07
N LYS A 48 -0.07 -3.57 -11.34
CA LYS A 48 1.16 -4.12 -11.91
C LYS A 48 2.31 -3.10 -11.85
N ASP A 49 2.01 -1.82 -12.06
CA ASP A 49 3.01 -0.76 -12.00
C ASP A 49 3.54 -0.58 -10.58
N ILE A 50 2.69 -0.74 -9.57
CA ILE A 50 3.11 -0.74 -8.16
C ILE A 50 4.11 -1.87 -7.91
N THR A 51 3.77 -3.07 -8.35
CA THR A 51 4.63 -4.24 -8.19
C THR A 51 5.99 -4.04 -8.87
N ALA A 52 5.98 -3.49 -10.08
CA ALA A 52 7.22 -3.20 -10.83
C ALA A 52 8.09 -2.16 -10.11
N PHE A 53 7.46 -1.10 -9.58
CA PHE A 53 8.19 -0.08 -8.82
C PHE A 53 8.84 -0.68 -7.58
N ASN A 54 8.09 -1.46 -6.82
CA ASN A 54 8.60 -2.10 -5.61
C ASN A 54 9.74 -3.07 -5.91
N ALA A 55 9.66 -3.81 -7.01
CA ALA A 55 10.72 -4.74 -7.43
C ALA A 55 12.03 -4.02 -7.75
N GLY A 56 11.98 -2.74 -8.15
CA GLY A 56 13.16 -1.93 -8.37
C GLY A 56 13.73 -1.29 -7.12
N ARG A 57 12.88 -1.02 -6.12
CA ARG A 57 13.29 -0.35 -4.88
C ARG A 57 13.74 -1.33 -3.80
N TYR A 58 13.09 -2.49 -3.74
CA TYR A 58 13.31 -3.50 -2.72
C TYR A 58 13.66 -4.83 -3.37
N ARG A 59 14.44 -5.65 -2.66
CA ARG A 59 14.57 -7.06 -3.03
C ARG A 59 13.22 -7.75 -2.78
N TRP A 60 12.61 -7.46 -1.63
CA TRP A 60 11.22 -7.76 -1.30
C TRP A 60 10.76 -6.82 -0.19
N VAL A 61 9.45 -6.61 -0.10
CA VAL A 61 8.86 -5.73 0.91
C VAL A 61 7.50 -6.26 1.34
N LYS A 62 7.23 -6.17 2.63
CA LYS A 62 5.94 -6.50 3.21
C LYS A 62 5.55 -5.44 4.25
N LYS A 63 4.30 -5.45 4.65
CA LYS A 63 3.76 -4.52 5.64
C LYS A 63 3.53 -5.23 6.96
N GLN A 64 3.94 -4.59 8.04
CA GLN A 64 3.45 -4.88 9.37
C GLN A 64 2.22 -4.00 9.56
N LEU A 65 1.03 -4.58 9.38
CA LEU A 65 -0.22 -3.83 9.47
C LEU A 65 -0.43 -3.32 10.89
N GLY A 66 -0.71 -2.03 11.02
CA GLY A 66 -1.05 -1.38 12.28
C GLY A 66 -2.54 -1.39 12.50
N GLN A 67 -3.24 -0.39 11.98
CA GLN A 67 -4.68 -0.33 12.13
C GLN A 67 -5.35 0.17 10.86
N PHE A 68 -6.65 -0.10 10.78
CA PHE A 68 -7.52 0.46 9.76
C PHE A 68 -8.46 1.46 10.43
N ASP A 69 -8.59 2.64 9.82
CA ASP A 69 -9.60 3.63 10.18
C ASP A 69 -10.44 3.87 8.94
N TRP A 70 -11.72 4.18 9.12
CA TRP A 70 -12.58 4.43 7.99
C TRP A 70 -13.63 5.48 8.30
N THR A 71 -14.08 6.17 7.24
CA THR A 71 -15.13 7.19 7.32
C THR A 71 -16.07 7.01 6.14
N ARG A 72 -17.36 6.87 6.44
CA ARG A 72 -18.38 6.77 5.40
C ARG A 72 -18.73 8.17 4.89
N HIS A 73 -18.65 8.33 3.58
CA HIS A 73 -19.16 9.50 2.86
C HIS A 73 -20.41 9.13 2.09
N GLU A 74 -21.06 10.10 1.43
CA GLU A 74 -22.33 9.87 0.74
C GLU A 74 -22.26 8.74 -0.29
N ASP A 75 -21.21 8.74 -1.13
CA ASP A 75 -21.10 7.80 -2.25
C ASP A 75 -19.87 6.89 -2.19
N HIS A 76 -19.09 6.97 -1.13
CA HIS A 76 -17.88 6.15 -0.96
C HIS A 76 -17.49 6.05 0.51
N THR A 77 -16.59 5.13 0.78
CA THR A 77 -15.95 5.01 2.10
C THR A 77 -14.47 5.27 1.94
N VAL A 78 -13.91 6.14 2.77
CA VAL A 78 -12.47 6.35 2.85
C VAL A 78 -11.91 5.37 3.89
N VAL A 79 -10.85 4.65 3.52
CA VAL A 79 -10.18 3.71 4.41
C VAL A 79 -8.72 4.10 4.50
N TYR A 80 -8.20 4.21 5.72
CA TYR A 80 -6.78 4.41 6.00
C TYR A 80 -6.18 3.13 6.55
N SER A 81 -5.00 2.78 6.05
CA SER A 81 -4.18 1.71 6.61
C SER A 81 -2.82 2.29 6.95
N ASN A 82 -2.38 2.09 8.18
CA ASN A 82 -1.05 2.52 8.60
C ASN A 82 -0.30 1.38 9.27
N GLY A 83 1.00 1.56 9.36
CA GLY A 83 1.89 0.59 9.99
C GLY A 83 3.31 0.85 9.56
N THR A 84 4.08 -0.22 9.47
CA THR A 84 5.49 -0.13 9.05
C THR A 84 5.77 -1.13 7.94
N LEU A 85 6.88 -0.91 7.25
CA LEU A 85 7.38 -1.81 6.22
C LEU A 85 8.54 -2.63 6.79
N TYR A 86 8.77 -3.79 6.20
CA TYR A 86 9.95 -4.60 6.47
C TYR A 86 10.31 -5.40 5.22
N GLY A 87 11.57 -5.76 5.11
CA GLY A 87 12.03 -6.51 3.94
C GLY A 87 13.52 -6.46 3.79
N GLU A 88 13.97 -6.49 2.53
CA GLU A 88 15.38 -6.38 2.17
C GLU A 88 15.56 -5.36 1.05
N TRP A 89 16.61 -4.55 1.18
CA TRP A 89 17.06 -3.67 0.12
C TRP A 89 17.71 -4.49 -1.01
N PRO A 90 17.92 -3.89 -2.19
CA PRO A 90 18.56 -4.63 -3.31
C PRO A 90 19.92 -5.24 -2.98
N ASP A 91 20.67 -4.68 -2.03
CA ASP A 91 21.97 -5.23 -1.61
C ASP A 91 21.85 -6.41 -0.63
N GLY A 92 20.61 -6.79 -0.28
CA GLY A 92 20.34 -7.90 0.64
C GLY A 92 20.30 -7.52 2.10
N SER A 93 20.60 -6.27 2.47
CA SER A 93 20.50 -5.84 3.86
C SER A 93 19.02 -5.71 4.27
N SER A 94 18.72 -6.13 5.50
CA SER A 94 17.37 -6.11 6.05
C SER A 94 16.97 -4.71 6.54
N PHE A 95 15.68 -4.41 6.46
CA PHE A 95 15.13 -3.20 7.06
C PHE A 95 13.77 -3.50 7.71
N SER A 96 13.41 -2.70 8.71
CA SER A 96 12.09 -2.74 9.32
C SER A 96 11.83 -1.44 10.07
N GLY A 97 10.56 -1.03 10.12
CA GLY A 97 10.15 0.13 10.93
C GLY A 97 9.89 1.42 10.16
N ASN A 98 10.23 1.49 8.87
CA ASN A 98 9.87 2.63 8.05
C ASN A 98 8.35 2.70 7.92
N ARG A 99 7.78 3.87 8.19
CA ARG A 99 6.33 4.05 8.29
C ARG A 99 5.69 4.08 6.92
N TYR A 100 4.45 3.60 6.84
CA TYR A 100 3.58 3.82 5.69
C TYR A 100 2.22 4.33 6.13
N LEU A 101 1.58 5.06 5.25
CA LEU A 101 0.18 5.46 5.34
C LEU A 101 -0.43 5.33 3.95
N ASP A 102 -1.48 4.52 3.83
CA ASP A 102 -2.22 4.36 2.59
C ASP A 102 -3.64 4.87 2.81
N ARG A 103 -4.15 5.62 1.84
CA ARG A 103 -5.52 6.13 1.84
C ARG A 103 -6.24 5.58 0.63
N PHE A 104 -7.40 4.97 0.87
CA PHE A 104 -8.21 4.36 -0.19
C PHE A 104 -9.59 4.99 -0.22
N GLU A 105 -10.16 5.10 -1.43
CA GLU A 105 -11.59 5.36 -1.60
C GLU A 105 -12.22 4.13 -2.24
N VAL A 106 -13.29 3.64 -1.61
CA VAL A 106 -14.02 2.44 -2.06
C VAL A 106 -15.44 2.86 -2.43
N ARG A 107 -15.82 2.57 -3.68
CA ARG A 107 -17.17 2.83 -4.21
C ARG A 107 -17.72 1.55 -4.81
N GLN A 108 -18.96 1.22 -4.49
CA GLN A 108 -19.64 0.08 -5.10
C GLN A 108 -18.77 -1.19 -5.13
N GLY A 109 -18.10 -1.46 -4.00
CA GLY A 109 -17.31 -2.67 -3.84
C GLY A 109 -15.95 -2.69 -4.51
N LYS A 110 -15.47 -1.55 -5.02
CA LYS A 110 -14.17 -1.45 -5.68
C LYS A 110 -13.36 -0.27 -5.16
N ILE A 111 -12.04 -0.45 -5.12
CA ILE A 111 -11.11 0.64 -4.82
C ILE A 111 -11.05 1.54 -6.07
N THR A 112 -11.44 2.80 -5.90
CA THR A 112 -11.44 3.78 -6.99
C THR A 112 -10.27 4.76 -6.89
N ARG A 113 -9.66 4.86 -5.70
CA ARG A 113 -8.51 5.72 -5.47
C ARG A 113 -7.61 5.14 -4.39
N MET A 114 -6.31 5.26 -4.60
CA MET A 114 -5.29 4.84 -3.65
C MET A 114 -4.19 5.89 -3.63
N ASP A 115 -3.90 6.43 -2.45
CA ASP A 115 -2.79 7.36 -2.23
C ASP A 115 -1.84 6.73 -1.21
N VAL A 116 -0.55 6.76 -1.49
CA VAL A 116 0.46 6.06 -0.70
C VAL A 116 1.57 7.02 -0.26
N TRP A 117 1.88 6.99 1.02
CA TRP A 117 3.02 7.69 1.61
C TRP A 117 3.84 6.71 2.43
N ASN A 118 5.16 6.76 2.30
CA ASN A 118 6.03 6.00 3.19
C ASN A 118 7.40 6.65 3.31
N ASP A 119 8.14 6.21 4.33
CA ASP A 119 9.46 6.78 4.67
C ASP A 119 10.62 6.14 3.91
N SER A 120 10.37 5.22 2.98
CA SER A 120 11.46 4.46 2.35
C SER A 120 12.48 5.33 1.63
N ALA A 121 12.03 6.36 0.91
CA ALA A 121 12.94 7.27 0.22
C ALA A 121 13.86 8.00 1.21
N GLU A 122 13.32 8.44 2.34
CA GLU A 122 14.11 9.08 3.39
C GLU A 122 15.19 8.14 3.92
N TRP A 123 14.83 6.88 4.15
CA TRP A 123 15.77 5.87 4.65
C TRP A 123 16.87 5.55 3.64
N ILE A 124 16.52 5.54 2.34
CA ILE A 124 17.50 5.30 1.27
C ILE A 124 18.46 6.49 1.13
N LEU A 125 17.91 7.72 1.14
CA LEU A 125 18.70 8.94 0.93
C LEU A 125 19.48 9.34 2.18
N THR A 126 18.97 9.02 3.36
CA THR A 126 19.60 9.36 4.65
C THR A 126 19.62 8.14 5.56
N PRO A 127 20.45 7.13 5.27
CA PRO A 127 20.40 5.86 6.01
C PRO A 127 20.57 5.99 7.53
N SER A 128 21.20 7.06 8.01
CA SER A 128 21.43 7.27 9.44
C SER A 128 20.14 7.41 10.24
N ILE A 129 19.06 7.89 9.64
CA ILE A 129 17.77 8.02 10.35
C ILE A 129 17.09 6.68 10.59
N ALA A 130 17.46 5.64 9.84
CA ALA A 130 16.91 4.29 10.00
C ALA A 130 17.51 3.54 11.19
N LYS A 131 18.54 4.10 11.83
CA LYS A 131 19.19 3.46 12.98
C LYS A 131 18.65 4.05 14.27
N PRO A 132 18.21 3.17 15.20
CA PRO A 132 17.77 3.62 16.50
C PRO A 132 18.89 4.32 17.28
#